data_93e2ab4f64aa6380765d39cbf60d26cc
#
_entry.id   93e2ab4f64aa6380765d39cbf60d26cc
#
_cell.length_a   1.000
_cell.length_b   1.000
_cell.length_c   1.000
_cell.angle_alpha   90.00
_cell.angle_beta   90.00
_cell.angle_gamma   90.00
#
_symmetry.space_group_name_H-M   'P 1'
#
loop_
_entity.id
_entity.type
_entity.pdbx_description
1 polymer ?
#
loop_
_entity_poly.entity_id
_entity_poly.type
_entity_poly.pdbx_seq_one_letter_code
_entity_poly.pdbx_strand_id
1 'polypeptide(L)'
;MKITIHRVNNIFWGYITIIEHDGCKIIIDLGSNFPGSHQEELSREDIDSLTAGANALFYTRYHGGHTGLYHLVRPEVSQYIGEGVKDVMTCKYEVLSKHDNHLQTCRLLQSR
;
A
#
# COMPACT_ATOMS: atom_id res chain seq x y z
N MET A 1 -3.71 -19.14 -11.63
CA MET A 1 -3.25 -17.84 -11.06
C MET A 1 -4.08 -16.71 -11.66
N LYS A 2 -4.51 -15.80 -10.84
CA LYS A 2 -5.26 -14.62 -11.27
C LYS A 2 -4.52 -13.36 -10.86
N ILE A 3 -4.31 -12.46 -11.81
CA ILE A 3 -3.67 -11.17 -11.54
C ILE A 3 -4.69 -10.07 -11.87
N THR A 4 -4.98 -9.23 -10.89
CA THR A 4 -5.87 -8.10 -11.05
C THR A 4 -5.08 -6.81 -10.86
N ILE A 5 -5.11 -5.94 -11.87
CA ILE A 5 -4.51 -4.62 -11.80
C ILE A 5 -5.65 -3.63 -11.62
N HIS A 6 -5.64 -2.99 -10.46
CA HIS A 6 -6.68 -2.01 -10.13
C HIS A 6 -6.26 -0.64 -10.62
N ARG A 7 -7.21 0.16 -11.09
CA ARG A 7 -6.96 1.51 -11.60
C ARG A 7 -6.02 1.56 -12.81
N VAL A 8 -6.32 0.78 -13.81
CA VAL A 8 -5.50 0.68 -15.03
C VAL A 8 -5.57 1.94 -15.90
N ASN A 9 -6.55 2.77 -15.69
CA ASN A 9 -6.86 3.87 -16.58
C ASN A 9 -6.03 5.11 -16.29
N ASN A 10 -5.04 5.33 -17.07
CA ASN A 10 -4.31 6.58 -17.19
C ASN A 10 -3.14 6.83 -16.30
N ILE A 11 -2.28 5.78 -15.82
CA ILE A 11 -1.93 6.39 -14.63
C ILE A 11 -0.57 6.05 -14.18
N PHE A 12 0.14 7.08 -13.95
CA PHE A 12 1.40 7.12 -13.25
C PHE A 12 1.23 7.07 -11.72
N TRP A 13 0.03 6.69 -11.23
CA TRP A 13 -0.28 6.82 -9.80
C TRP A 13 -1.38 5.83 -9.42
N GLY A 14 -1.53 5.54 -8.12
CA GLY A 14 -2.61 4.67 -7.65
C GLY A 14 -2.40 3.19 -7.94
N TYR A 15 -1.15 2.72 -7.92
CA TYR A 15 -0.81 1.34 -8.25
C TYR A 15 -1.31 0.38 -7.19
N ILE A 16 -2.11 -0.60 -7.62
CA ILE A 16 -2.59 -1.70 -6.79
C ILE A 16 -2.62 -2.95 -7.66
N THR A 17 -1.86 -3.96 -7.30
CA THR A 17 -1.83 -5.24 -8.02
C THR A 17 -2.18 -6.36 -7.06
N ILE A 18 -3.18 -7.17 -7.42
CA ILE A 18 -3.64 -8.29 -6.61
C ILE A 18 -3.30 -9.59 -7.35
N ILE A 19 -2.60 -10.48 -6.66
CA ILE A 19 -2.23 -11.80 -7.20
C ILE A 19 -2.86 -12.88 -6.34
N GLU A 20 -3.64 -13.75 -6.98
CA GLU A 20 -4.34 -14.84 -6.31
C GLU A 20 -3.95 -16.17 -6.96
N HIS A 21 -3.59 -17.16 -6.14
CA HIS A 21 -3.26 -18.50 -6.60
C HIS A 21 -3.42 -19.51 -5.47
N ASP A 22 -4.13 -20.59 -5.73
CA ASP A 22 -4.32 -21.72 -4.79
C ASP A 22 -4.71 -21.27 -3.38
N GLY A 23 -5.69 -20.38 -3.30
CA GLY A 23 -6.18 -19.87 -2.02
C GLY A 23 -5.28 -18.84 -1.34
N CYS A 24 -4.16 -18.51 -1.95
CA CYS A 24 -3.27 -17.46 -1.45
C CYS A 24 -3.55 -16.16 -2.19
N LYS A 25 -3.61 -15.06 -1.46
CA LYS A 25 -3.82 -13.71 -2.02
C LYS A 25 -2.75 -12.77 -1.50
N ILE A 26 -2.02 -12.15 -2.41
CA ILE A 26 -1.07 -11.09 -2.05
C ILE A 26 -1.41 -9.83 -2.83
N ILE A 27 -1.07 -8.69 -2.23
CA ILE A 27 -1.29 -7.38 -2.85
C ILE A 27 0.06 -6.67 -2.92
N ILE A 28 0.35 -6.10 -4.07
CA ILE A 28 1.56 -5.31 -4.28
C ILE A 28 1.16 -3.86 -4.50
N ASP A 29 1.59 -3.01 -3.60
CA ASP A 29 1.31 -1.58 -3.53
C ASP A 29 -0.16 -1.26 -3.24
N LEU A 30 -0.36 -0.13 -2.60
CA LEU A 30 -1.67 0.41 -2.28
C LEU A 30 -1.59 1.93 -2.41
N GLY A 31 -1.58 2.37 -3.67
CA GLY A 31 -1.30 3.75 -4.01
C GLY A 31 -2.51 4.66 -3.95
N SER A 32 -2.28 5.89 -3.55
CA SER A 32 -3.29 6.95 -3.61
C SER A 32 -3.41 7.51 -5.03
N ASN A 33 -4.49 8.24 -5.29
CA ASN A 33 -4.65 8.95 -6.54
C ASN A 33 -3.60 10.05 -6.71
N PHE A 34 -3.36 10.42 -7.96
CA PHE A 34 -2.49 11.55 -8.29
C PHE A 34 -3.02 12.83 -7.60
N PRO A 35 -2.15 13.61 -6.95
CA PRO A 35 -2.57 14.87 -6.35
C PRO A 35 -3.21 15.80 -7.39
N GLY A 36 -4.39 16.32 -7.08
CA GLY A 36 -5.15 17.14 -8.02
C GLY A 36 -6.03 16.35 -8.99
N SER A 37 -6.04 15.04 -8.90
CA SER A 37 -6.93 14.18 -9.67
C SER A 37 -8.39 14.48 -9.31
N HIS A 38 -9.26 14.43 -10.31
CA HIS A 38 -10.70 14.55 -10.08
C HIS A 38 -11.35 13.21 -9.71
N GLN A 39 -10.57 12.13 -9.65
CA GLN A 39 -11.08 10.84 -9.26
C GLN A 39 -11.20 10.75 -7.75
N GLU A 40 -12.31 10.18 -7.29
CA GLU A 40 -12.54 9.96 -5.89
C GLU A 40 -11.53 8.93 -5.34
N GLU A 41 -10.94 9.24 -4.19
CA GLU A 41 -10.01 8.33 -3.52
C GLU A 41 -10.76 7.15 -2.93
N LEU A 42 -10.08 6.00 -2.83
CA LEU A 42 -10.66 4.81 -2.20
C LEU A 42 -10.92 5.08 -0.72
N SER A 43 -12.11 4.68 -0.27
CA SER A 43 -12.48 4.78 1.13
C SER A 43 -11.89 3.65 1.95
N ARG A 44 -12.01 3.75 3.27
CA ARG A 44 -11.61 2.66 4.17
C ARG A 44 -12.37 1.38 3.86
N GLU A 45 -13.67 1.47 3.54
CA GLU A 45 -14.48 0.30 3.17
C GLU A 45 -13.99 -0.33 1.88
N ASP A 46 -13.58 0.48 0.90
CA ASP A 46 -13.00 -0.03 -0.35
C ASP A 46 -11.71 -0.81 -0.07
N ILE A 47 -10.86 -0.26 0.79
CA ILE A 47 -9.60 -0.90 1.17
C ILE A 47 -9.88 -2.20 1.93
N ASP A 48 -10.84 -2.20 2.84
CA ASP A 48 -11.24 -3.41 3.56
C ASP A 48 -11.69 -4.50 2.59
N SER A 49 -12.46 -4.15 1.58
CA SER A 49 -12.92 -5.09 0.55
C SER A 49 -11.76 -5.63 -0.29
N LEU A 50 -10.84 -4.75 -0.71
CA LEU A 50 -9.67 -5.15 -1.51
C LEU A 50 -8.73 -6.07 -0.73
N THR A 51 -8.53 -5.80 0.55
CA THR A 51 -7.59 -6.54 1.38
C THR A 51 -8.21 -7.75 2.08
N ALA A 52 -9.51 -7.96 1.94
CA ALA A 52 -10.20 -9.09 2.56
C ALA A 52 -9.56 -10.41 2.12
N GLY A 53 -9.15 -11.23 3.09
CA GLY A 53 -8.52 -12.51 2.82
C GLY A 53 -7.07 -12.43 2.33
N ALA A 54 -6.48 -11.25 2.27
CA ALA A 54 -5.09 -11.10 1.83
C ALA A 54 -4.14 -11.71 2.86
N ASN A 55 -3.20 -12.51 2.37
CA ASN A 55 -2.16 -13.13 3.20
C ASN A 55 -1.04 -12.14 3.51
N ALA A 56 -0.76 -11.24 2.57
CA ALA A 56 0.30 -10.25 2.74
C ALA A 56 0.12 -9.09 1.77
N LEU A 57 0.65 -7.95 2.17
CA LEU A 57 0.67 -6.72 1.38
C LEU A 57 2.11 -6.23 1.34
N PHE A 58 2.65 -6.02 0.14
CA PHE A 58 4.03 -5.62 -0.06
C PHE A 58 4.10 -4.25 -0.72
N TYR A 59 4.99 -3.40 -0.24
CA TYR A 59 5.21 -2.07 -0.84
C TYR A 59 6.56 -2.02 -1.54
N THR A 60 6.57 -1.52 -2.77
CA THR A 60 7.77 -1.47 -3.59
C THR A 60 8.52 -0.16 -3.49
N ARG A 61 7.82 0.94 -3.18
CA ARG A 61 8.40 2.29 -3.16
C ARG A 61 7.72 3.15 -2.09
N TYR A 62 8.37 4.26 -1.74
CA TYR A 62 7.86 5.19 -0.74
C TYR A 62 6.93 6.28 -1.31
N HIS A 63 6.84 6.43 -2.64
CA HIS A 63 5.96 7.43 -3.26
C HIS A 63 4.48 7.15 -3.00
N GLY A 64 3.68 8.20 -2.87
CA GLY A 64 2.25 8.08 -2.59
C GLY A 64 1.49 7.24 -3.61
N GLY A 65 1.92 7.25 -4.87
CA GLY A 65 1.33 6.40 -5.90
C GLY A 65 1.46 4.90 -5.65
N HIS A 66 2.32 4.50 -4.73
CA HIS A 66 2.56 3.10 -4.35
C HIS A 66 2.17 2.79 -2.91
N THR A 67 2.26 3.75 -2.00
CA THR A 67 2.06 3.52 -0.57
C THR A 67 1.04 4.45 0.08
N GLY A 68 0.45 5.36 -0.67
CA GLY A 68 -0.35 6.45 -0.10
C GLY A 68 -1.54 6.04 0.76
N LEU A 69 -2.05 4.81 0.59
CA LEU A 69 -3.21 4.33 1.33
C LEU A 69 -2.87 3.30 2.40
N TYR A 70 -1.59 3.08 2.69
CA TYR A 70 -1.17 2.03 3.64
C TYR A 70 -1.79 2.20 5.04
N HIS A 71 -2.08 3.42 5.43
CA HIS A 71 -2.63 3.75 6.75
C HIS A 71 -4.10 3.34 6.91
N LEU A 72 -4.77 2.99 5.82
CA LEU A 72 -6.17 2.53 5.84
C LEU A 72 -6.31 1.03 6.03
N VAL A 73 -5.20 0.29 6.00
CA VAL A 73 -5.21 -1.16 6.11
C VAL A 73 -5.42 -1.59 7.55
N ARG A 74 -6.28 -2.58 7.77
CA ARG A 74 -6.55 -3.10 9.11
C ARG A 74 -5.33 -3.82 9.69
N PRO A 75 -5.15 -3.78 11.02
CA PRO A 75 -3.98 -4.41 11.67
C PRO A 75 -3.84 -5.90 11.41
N GLU A 76 -4.93 -6.60 11.11
CA GLU A 76 -4.93 -8.04 10.85
C GLU A 76 -4.21 -8.41 9.56
N VAL A 77 -4.09 -7.47 8.63
CA VAL A 77 -3.40 -7.71 7.37
C VAL A 77 -1.92 -7.38 7.55
N SER A 78 -1.06 -8.38 7.32
CA SER A 78 0.39 -8.17 7.43
C SER A 78 0.90 -7.33 6.28
N GLN A 79 1.58 -6.24 6.62
CA GLN A 79 2.18 -5.34 5.65
C GLN A 79 3.70 -5.42 5.73
N TYR A 80 4.36 -5.48 4.58
CA TYR A 80 5.82 -5.60 4.48
C TYR A 80 6.39 -4.44 3.68
N ILE A 81 7.48 -3.90 4.16
CA ILE A 81 8.14 -2.75 3.55
C ILE A 81 9.66 -2.90 3.66
N GLY A 82 10.38 -2.45 2.65
CA GLY A 82 11.84 -2.44 2.71
C GLY A 82 12.35 -1.45 3.75
N GLU A 83 13.48 -1.76 4.35
CA GLU A 83 14.07 -0.94 5.41
C GLU A 83 14.34 0.49 4.93
N GLY A 84 14.95 0.64 3.75
CA GLY A 84 15.23 1.96 3.19
C GLY A 84 13.97 2.75 2.89
N VAL A 85 12.94 2.09 2.42
CA VAL A 85 11.63 2.73 2.17
C VAL A 85 11.03 3.22 3.48
N LYS A 86 11.07 2.42 4.53
CA LYS A 86 10.56 2.80 5.84
C LYS A 86 11.33 3.99 6.41
N ASP A 87 12.65 4.01 6.26
CA ASP A 87 13.48 5.11 6.74
C ASP A 87 13.12 6.43 6.05
N VAL A 88 12.94 6.39 4.73
CA VAL A 88 12.55 7.59 3.96
C VAL A 88 11.17 8.08 4.41
N MET A 89 10.22 7.18 4.57
CA MET A 89 8.86 7.53 5.01
C MET A 89 8.87 8.12 6.42
N THR A 90 9.65 7.54 7.33
CA THR A 90 9.80 8.04 8.69
C THR A 90 10.34 9.48 8.68
N CYS A 91 11.39 9.72 7.92
CA CYS A 91 11.98 11.05 7.78
C CYS A 91 10.98 12.05 7.20
N LYS A 92 10.24 11.64 6.16
CA LYS A 92 9.22 12.47 5.53
C LYS A 92 8.14 12.89 6.54
N TYR A 93 7.65 11.96 7.34
CA TYR A 93 6.62 12.27 8.32
C TYR A 93 7.12 13.13 9.47
N GLU A 94 8.35 12.96 9.89
CA GLU A 94 8.98 13.84 10.86
C GLU A 94 9.04 15.30 10.35
N VAL A 95 9.50 15.47 9.10
CA VAL A 95 9.58 16.80 8.47
C VAL A 95 8.19 17.43 8.35
N LEU A 96 7.17 16.66 8.03
CA LEU A 96 5.79 17.13 7.89
C LEU A 96 5.05 17.23 9.23
N SER A 97 5.73 16.91 10.34
CA SER A 97 5.12 16.87 11.68
C SER A 97 3.87 15.99 11.77
N LYS A 98 3.89 14.89 11.02
CA LYS A 98 2.81 13.90 11.03
C LYS A 98 3.23 12.70 11.85
N HIS A 99 2.35 12.28 12.75
CA HIS A 99 2.54 11.04 13.51
C HIS A 99 1.73 9.94 12.88
N ASP A 100 2.38 8.84 12.53
CA ASP A 100 1.69 7.71 11.96
C ASP A 100 2.18 6.39 12.57
N ASN A 101 1.35 5.83 13.44
CA ASN A 101 1.66 4.58 14.10
C ASN A 101 1.60 3.37 13.16
N HIS A 102 0.90 3.49 12.02
CA HIS A 102 0.81 2.40 11.03
C HIS A 102 2.18 2.06 10.45
N LEU A 103 3.01 3.08 10.21
CA LEU A 103 4.35 2.85 9.66
C LEU A 103 5.19 1.97 10.59
N GLN A 104 5.03 2.14 11.90
CA GLN A 104 5.77 1.36 12.89
C GLN A 104 5.30 -0.09 12.95
N THR A 105 4.08 -0.38 12.49
CA THR A 105 3.56 -1.75 12.46
C THR A 105 3.96 -2.51 11.20
N CYS A 106 4.48 -1.83 10.17
CA CYS A 106 4.93 -2.48 8.96
C CYS A 106 6.16 -3.34 9.25
N ARG A 107 6.14 -4.56 8.74
CA ARG A 107 7.25 -5.50 8.88
C ARG A 107 8.33 -5.18 7.84
N LEU A 108 9.59 -5.34 8.24
CA LEU A 108 10.71 -5.08 7.34
C LEU A 108 10.97 -6.28 6.45
N LEU A 109 11.19 -6.00 5.15
CA LEU A 109 11.74 -6.97 4.23
C LEU A 109 13.26 -6.90 4.35
N GLN A 110 13.87 -8.04 4.69
CA GLN A 110 15.30 -8.12 4.83
C GLN A 110 15.92 -8.44 3.47
N SER A 111 16.87 -7.61 3.06
CA SER A 111 17.70 -7.92 1.91
C SER A 111 18.80 -8.90 2.34
N ARG A 112 19.11 -9.81 1.45
CA ARG A 112 20.22 -10.73 1.66
C ARG A 112 21.42 -10.32 0.85
#